data_3e89f19b43909c13a589a3f680b801c7
#
_entry.id   3e89f19b43909c13a589a3f680b801c7
#
_cell.length_a   1.000
_cell.length_b   1.000
_cell.length_c   1.000
_cell.angle_alpha   90.00
_cell.angle_beta   90.00
_cell.angle_gamma   90.00
#
_symmetry.space_group_name_H-M   'P 1'
#
loop_
_entity.id
_entity.type
_entity.pdbx_description
1 polymer ?
#
loop_
_entity_poly.entity_id
_entity_poly.type
_entity_poly.pdbx_seq_one_letter_code
_entity_poly.pdbx_strand_id
1 'polypeptide(L)'
;MLFRSIISKNDTESGEIWIKGKNVIKKYWNNPEADKNIIDGWLKSADIGYFDNDGFLYIVGRMDDMINVAGEKVTPNEIESVVKLLSGVEEVIAIGIKHDLFGQVVKVFIQKSKNATLEKKDVLVHCIKNLERYKVPQIIEFVDDFPRTDYGKIKRFMLR
;
A
#
# COMPACT_ATOMS: atom_id res chain seq x y z
N MET A 1 -19.48 -8.96 13.88
CA MET A 1 -18.73 -8.86 12.64
C MET A 1 -17.80 -10.05 12.60
N LEU A 2 -17.84 -10.87 11.56
CA LEU A 2 -16.95 -12.02 11.41
C LEU A 2 -15.91 -11.64 10.35
N PHE A 3 -14.64 -11.75 10.72
CA PHE A 3 -13.52 -11.64 9.79
C PHE A 3 -13.06 -13.04 9.44
N ARG A 4 -12.86 -13.30 8.17
CA ARG A 4 -12.10 -14.45 7.70
C ARG A 4 -10.85 -13.92 7.06
N SER A 5 -9.70 -14.09 7.73
CA SER A 5 -8.46 -14.13 6.98
C SER A 5 -8.32 -15.57 6.44
N ILE A 6 -7.76 -15.73 5.28
CA ILE A 6 -7.33 -17.05 4.76
C ILE A 6 -6.13 -17.55 5.60
N ILE A 7 -5.78 -16.83 6.68
CA ILE A 7 -4.65 -17.09 7.55
C ILE A 7 -5.16 -17.76 8.82
N SER A 8 -4.53 -18.86 9.18
CA SER A 8 -4.67 -19.53 10.47
C SER A 8 -4.33 -18.57 11.62
N LYS A 9 -5.04 -18.67 12.75
CA LYS A 9 -4.84 -17.86 13.96
C LYS A 9 -3.42 -17.91 14.55
N ASN A 10 -2.52 -18.72 14.00
CA ASN A 10 -1.17 -18.95 14.51
C ASN A 10 -0.05 -18.49 13.56
N ASP A 11 -0.41 -17.87 12.42
CA ASP A 11 0.60 -17.44 11.47
C ASP A 11 0.73 -15.91 11.48
N THR A 12 1.95 -15.46 11.68
CA THR A 12 2.38 -14.07 11.49
C THR A 12 2.31 -13.64 10.00
N GLU A 13 1.78 -14.51 9.15
CA GLU A 13 1.60 -14.24 7.73
C GLU A 13 0.41 -13.32 7.49
N SER A 14 0.59 -12.33 6.63
CA SER A 14 -0.47 -11.43 6.20
C SER A 14 -1.29 -12.04 5.07
N GLY A 15 -2.60 -11.75 5.04
CA GLY A 15 -3.51 -12.23 4.00
C GLY A 15 -4.62 -11.25 3.68
N GLU A 16 -5.41 -11.57 2.64
CA GLU A 16 -6.56 -10.76 2.27
C GLU A 16 -7.63 -10.80 3.37
N ILE A 17 -8.15 -9.63 3.73
CA ILE A 17 -9.20 -9.48 4.73
C ILE A 17 -10.56 -9.70 4.06
N TRP A 18 -11.30 -10.69 4.53
CA TRP A 18 -12.68 -10.93 4.12
C TRP A 18 -13.61 -10.61 5.28
N ILE A 19 -14.75 -9.98 4.97
CA ILE A 19 -15.69 -9.46 5.97
C ILE A 19 -17.05 -10.13 5.78
N LYS A 20 -17.65 -10.64 6.86
CA LYS A 20 -19.03 -11.15 6.87
C LYS A 20 -19.80 -10.59 8.06
N GLY A 21 -21.04 -10.23 7.84
CA GLY A 21 -21.94 -9.73 8.89
C GLY A 21 -23.19 -9.07 8.33
N LYS A 22 -24.11 -8.68 9.20
CA LYS A 22 -25.38 -8.05 8.82
C LYS A 22 -25.19 -6.67 8.16
N ASN A 23 -24.06 -6.03 8.38
CA ASN A 23 -23.68 -4.74 7.82
C ASN A 23 -22.97 -4.83 6.46
N VAL A 24 -22.70 -6.06 5.98
CA VAL A 24 -22.10 -6.26 4.65
C VAL A 24 -23.19 -6.11 3.61
N ILE A 25 -22.93 -5.30 2.57
CA ILE A 25 -23.84 -5.12 1.43
C ILE A 25 -24.09 -6.42 0.72
N LYS A 26 -25.27 -6.59 0.14
CA LYS A 26 -25.61 -7.79 -0.67
C LYS A 26 -25.14 -7.64 -2.12
N LYS A 27 -25.04 -6.40 -2.61
CA LYS A 27 -24.59 -6.06 -3.97
C LYS A 27 -24.22 -4.59 -4.04
N TYR A 28 -23.42 -4.23 -5.02
CA TYR A 28 -23.12 -2.84 -5.36
C TYR A 28 -24.21 -2.25 -6.24
N TRP A 29 -24.47 -0.95 -6.06
CA TRP A 29 -25.44 -0.25 -6.90
C TRP A 29 -24.87 -0.08 -8.32
N ASN A 30 -25.59 -0.61 -9.30
CA ASN A 30 -25.26 -0.49 -10.73
C ASN A 30 -23.81 -0.87 -11.13
N ASN A 31 -23.17 -1.81 -10.37
CA ASN A 31 -21.81 -2.27 -10.62
C ASN A 31 -21.67 -3.80 -10.46
N PRO A 32 -22.10 -4.59 -11.47
CA PRO A 32 -22.04 -6.05 -11.42
C PRO A 32 -20.62 -6.61 -11.31
N GLU A 33 -19.61 -5.90 -11.82
CA GLU A 33 -18.21 -6.33 -11.69
C GLU A 33 -17.75 -6.32 -10.24
N ALA A 34 -18.14 -5.31 -9.47
CA ALA A 34 -17.83 -5.24 -8.05
C ALA A 34 -18.55 -6.33 -7.24
N ASP A 35 -19.70 -6.82 -7.70
CA ASP A 35 -20.44 -7.92 -7.04
C ASP A 35 -19.63 -9.22 -6.99
N LYS A 36 -18.68 -9.44 -7.90
CA LYS A 36 -17.74 -10.59 -7.88
C LYS A 36 -16.89 -10.65 -6.62
N ASN A 37 -16.77 -9.55 -5.90
CA ASN A 37 -16.08 -9.50 -4.62
C ASN A 37 -16.96 -9.98 -3.45
N ILE A 38 -18.24 -10.34 -3.70
CA ILE A 38 -19.15 -10.87 -2.68
C ILE A 38 -19.38 -12.35 -2.97
N ILE A 39 -18.81 -13.22 -2.14
CA ILE A 39 -18.86 -14.68 -2.30
C ILE A 39 -19.47 -15.29 -1.03
N ASP A 40 -20.59 -16.00 -1.15
CA ASP A 40 -21.27 -16.67 -0.02
C ASP A 40 -21.52 -15.74 1.19
N GLY A 41 -21.81 -14.48 0.92
CA GLY A 41 -22.04 -13.44 1.92
C GLY A 41 -20.78 -12.91 2.58
N TRP A 42 -19.59 -13.26 2.06
CA TRP A 42 -18.30 -12.66 2.41
C TRP A 42 -17.94 -11.60 1.39
N LEU A 43 -17.56 -10.43 1.87
CA LEU A 43 -16.99 -9.36 1.07
C LEU A 43 -15.46 -9.45 1.11
N LYS A 44 -14.83 -9.61 -0.02
CA LYS A 44 -13.38 -9.40 -0.22
C LYS A 44 -13.11 -7.91 -0.15
N SER A 45 -12.34 -7.46 0.83
CA SER A 45 -12.06 -6.02 0.99
C SER A 45 -10.94 -5.52 0.07
N ALA A 46 -10.14 -6.43 -0.48
CA ALA A 46 -8.85 -6.20 -1.12
C ALA A 46 -7.81 -5.55 -0.17
N ASP A 47 -8.10 -5.44 1.11
CA ASP A 47 -7.12 -5.06 2.11
C ASP A 47 -6.33 -6.28 2.57
N ILE A 48 -5.04 -6.09 2.88
CA ILE A 48 -4.13 -7.11 3.41
C ILE A 48 -3.87 -6.78 4.88
N GLY A 49 -3.91 -7.79 5.73
CA GLY A 49 -3.63 -7.63 7.15
C GLY A 49 -3.28 -8.93 7.84
N TYR A 50 -2.95 -8.83 9.11
CA TYR A 50 -2.69 -9.97 10.00
C TYR A 50 -3.32 -9.72 11.37
N PHE A 51 -3.48 -10.80 12.13
CA PHE A 51 -3.86 -10.71 13.53
C PHE A 51 -2.64 -10.90 14.42
N ASP A 52 -2.50 -10.07 15.45
CA ASP A 52 -1.52 -10.34 16.49
C ASP A 52 -2.00 -11.44 17.46
N ASN A 53 -1.15 -11.79 18.43
CA ASN A 53 -1.45 -12.82 19.43
C ASN A 53 -2.65 -12.46 20.33
N ASP A 54 -2.96 -11.19 20.49
CA ASP A 54 -4.08 -10.67 21.29
C ASP A 54 -5.37 -10.60 20.47
N GLY A 55 -5.30 -10.87 19.15
CA GLY A 55 -6.43 -10.89 18.23
C GLY A 55 -6.80 -9.53 17.64
N PHE A 56 -5.90 -8.54 17.73
CA PHE A 56 -6.07 -7.27 17.03
C PHE A 56 -5.70 -7.41 15.56
N LEU A 57 -6.53 -6.82 14.70
CA LEU A 57 -6.31 -6.79 13.25
C LEU A 57 -5.45 -5.58 12.86
N TYR A 58 -4.33 -5.86 12.21
CA TYR A 58 -3.44 -4.85 11.62
C TYR A 58 -3.58 -4.86 10.11
N ILE A 59 -3.89 -3.70 9.51
CA ILE A 59 -3.96 -3.53 8.06
C ILE A 59 -2.59 -3.07 7.56
N VAL A 60 -1.97 -3.85 6.69
CA VAL A 60 -0.63 -3.57 6.14
C VAL A 60 -0.67 -2.92 4.76
N GLY A 61 -1.76 -3.07 4.01
CA GLY A 61 -1.90 -2.46 2.70
C GLY A 61 -3.10 -2.96 1.91
N ARG A 62 -3.07 -2.72 0.59
CA ARG A 62 -4.09 -3.20 -0.35
C ARG A 62 -3.48 -4.13 -1.39
N MET A 63 -4.24 -5.14 -1.81
CA MET A 63 -3.82 -6.05 -2.89
C MET A 63 -3.60 -5.31 -4.21
N ASP A 64 -4.48 -4.34 -4.52
CA ASP A 64 -4.44 -3.57 -5.77
C ASP A 64 -3.23 -2.62 -5.85
N ASP A 65 -2.64 -2.28 -4.71
CA ASP A 65 -1.48 -1.40 -4.61
C ASP A 65 -0.15 -2.15 -4.51
N MET A 66 -0.17 -3.49 -4.35
CA MET A 66 1.04 -4.30 -4.27
C MET A 66 1.92 -4.10 -5.50
N ILE A 67 3.21 -3.92 -5.27
CA ILE A 67 4.23 -3.77 -6.31
C ILE A 67 4.92 -5.12 -6.52
N ASN A 68 4.97 -5.61 -7.75
CA ASN A 68 5.64 -6.87 -8.06
C ASN A 68 7.01 -6.59 -8.71
N VAL A 69 8.06 -6.67 -7.90
CA VAL A 69 9.45 -6.46 -8.33
C VAL A 69 10.11 -7.82 -8.53
N ALA A 70 10.30 -8.24 -9.77
CA ALA A 70 10.96 -9.51 -10.12
C ALA A 70 10.34 -10.74 -9.43
N GLY A 71 9.01 -10.76 -9.22
CA GLY A 71 8.30 -11.82 -8.51
C GLY A 71 8.08 -11.58 -7.02
N GLU A 72 8.84 -10.69 -6.41
CA GLU A 72 8.68 -10.31 -5.00
C GLU A 72 7.52 -9.31 -4.81
N LYS A 73 6.65 -9.59 -3.85
CA LYS A 73 5.53 -8.71 -3.50
C LYS A 73 5.97 -7.66 -2.49
N VAL A 74 5.92 -6.40 -2.89
CA VAL A 74 6.32 -5.25 -2.07
C VAL A 74 5.10 -4.43 -1.70
N THR A 75 4.93 -4.16 -0.41
CA THR A 75 3.85 -3.32 0.10
C THR A 75 4.28 -1.84 0.05
N PRO A 76 3.55 -0.96 -0.65
CA PRO A 76 3.89 0.47 -0.68
C PRO A 76 4.05 1.10 0.70
N ASN A 77 3.17 0.73 1.64
CA ASN A 77 3.17 1.27 3.01
C ASN A 77 4.50 1.04 3.75
N GLU A 78 5.18 -0.10 3.50
CA GLU A 78 6.48 -0.39 4.11
C GLU A 78 7.53 0.62 3.65
N ILE A 79 7.59 0.88 2.34
CA ILE A 79 8.52 1.87 1.77
C ILE A 79 8.18 3.28 2.26
N GLU A 80 6.89 3.64 2.24
CA GLU A 80 6.39 4.94 2.67
C GLU A 80 6.73 5.19 4.14
N SER A 81 6.57 4.17 4.99
CA SER A 81 6.91 4.27 6.43
C SER A 81 8.39 4.54 6.65
N VAL A 82 9.27 3.88 5.89
CA VAL A 82 10.72 4.10 5.97
C VAL A 82 11.09 5.50 5.47
N VAL A 83 10.58 5.90 4.30
CA VAL A 83 10.89 7.24 3.73
C VAL A 83 10.35 8.36 4.61
N LYS A 84 9.20 8.16 5.26
CA LYS A 84 8.57 9.14 6.16
C LYS A 84 9.41 9.47 7.39
N LEU A 85 10.33 8.59 7.79
CA LEU A 85 11.26 8.83 8.91
C LEU A 85 12.35 9.86 8.57
N LEU A 86 12.56 10.17 7.28
CA LEU A 86 13.52 11.20 6.89
C LEU A 86 13.03 12.60 7.26
N SER A 87 13.89 13.35 7.91
CA SER A 87 13.65 14.78 8.16
C SER A 87 13.48 15.52 6.83
N GLY A 88 12.44 16.34 6.75
CA GLY A 88 12.11 17.08 5.52
C GLY A 88 11.13 16.37 4.58
N VAL A 89 10.64 15.18 4.91
CA VAL A 89 9.53 14.55 4.23
C VAL A 89 8.22 14.92 4.91
N GLU A 90 7.34 15.60 4.17
CA GLU A 90 5.98 15.92 4.63
C GLU A 90 5.03 14.79 4.29
N GLU A 91 5.08 14.29 3.06
CA GLU A 91 4.25 13.18 2.62
C GLU A 91 4.97 12.37 1.54
N VAL A 92 4.67 11.08 1.45
CA VAL A 92 5.29 10.18 0.49
C VAL A 92 4.28 9.15 -0.01
N ILE A 93 4.34 8.86 -1.30
CA ILE A 93 3.55 7.81 -1.96
C ILE A 93 4.50 6.94 -2.77
N ALA A 94 4.44 5.63 -2.54
CA ALA A 94 5.14 4.63 -3.33
C ALA A 94 4.17 3.95 -4.29
N ILE A 95 4.61 3.77 -5.54
CA ILE A 95 3.88 3.01 -6.56
C ILE A 95 4.82 2.09 -7.33
N GLY A 96 4.25 1.05 -7.94
CA GLY A 96 4.93 0.25 -8.96
C GLY A 96 4.77 0.89 -10.34
N ILE A 97 5.86 1.02 -11.06
CA ILE A 97 5.84 1.39 -12.47
C ILE A 97 6.40 0.26 -13.32
N LYS A 98 5.88 0.11 -14.52
CA LYS A 98 6.30 -0.97 -15.45
C LYS A 98 7.78 -0.85 -15.78
N HIS A 99 8.47 -2.00 -15.78
CA HIS A 99 9.87 -2.13 -16.12
C HIS A 99 10.11 -3.42 -16.93
N ASP A 100 10.86 -3.33 -18.03
CA ASP A 100 10.99 -4.42 -19.00
C ASP A 100 11.64 -5.69 -18.43
N LEU A 101 12.59 -5.56 -17.49
CA LEU A 101 13.33 -6.69 -16.91
C LEU A 101 12.73 -7.20 -15.61
N PHE A 102 12.14 -6.32 -14.78
CA PHE A 102 11.70 -6.65 -13.42
C PHE A 102 10.18 -6.71 -13.28
N GLY A 103 9.42 -6.59 -14.38
CA GLY A 103 7.98 -6.45 -14.36
C GLY A 103 7.55 -5.07 -13.81
N GLN A 104 7.88 -4.78 -12.58
CA GLN A 104 7.73 -3.45 -11.98
C GLN A 104 8.98 -3.04 -11.19
N VAL A 105 9.14 -1.75 -10.99
CA VAL A 105 10.11 -1.15 -10.08
C VAL A 105 9.41 -0.12 -9.20
N VAL A 106 9.98 0.12 -8.03
CA VAL A 106 9.44 1.09 -7.09
C VAL A 106 9.76 2.51 -7.52
N LYS A 107 8.73 3.35 -7.60
CA LYS A 107 8.81 4.79 -7.70
C LYS A 107 8.20 5.43 -6.45
N VAL A 108 8.88 6.43 -5.89
CA VAL A 108 8.34 7.24 -4.79
C VAL A 108 8.15 8.68 -5.22
N PHE A 109 7.01 9.24 -4.88
CA PHE A 109 6.73 10.66 -4.93
C PHE A 109 6.83 11.20 -3.51
N ILE A 110 7.54 12.31 -3.33
CA ILE A 110 7.80 12.89 -2.02
C ILE A 110 7.42 14.37 -2.06
N GLN A 111 6.51 14.76 -1.19
CA GLN A 111 6.26 16.14 -0.86
C GLN A 111 7.23 16.53 0.26
N LYS A 112 8.02 17.59 0.02
CA LYS A 112 8.95 18.07 1.01
C LYS A 112 8.27 19.02 1.99
N SER A 113 8.70 18.95 3.24
CA SER A 113 8.31 19.93 4.25
C SER A 113 8.81 21.32 3.84
N LYS A 114 8.12 22.35 4.30
CA LYS A 114 8.47 23.73 3.99
C LYS A 114 9.93 24.02 4.38
N ASN A 115 10.70 24.59 3.45
CA ASN A 115 12.12 24.89 3.59
C ASN A 115 13.07 23.69 3.77
N ALA A 116 12.62 22.47 3.47
CA ALA A 116 13.50 21.29 3.53
C ALA A 116 14.51 21.28 2.37
N THR A 117 15.77 20.95 2.69
CA THR A 117 16.86 20.82 1.71
C THR A 117 17.10 19.39 1.25
N LEU A 118 16.12 18.49 1.48
CA LEU A 118 16.21 17.09 1.16
C LEU A 118 16.51 16.85 -0.33
N GLU A 119 17.51 16.02 -0.62
CA GLU A 119 17.91 15.61 -1.96
C GLU A 119 17.54 14.14 -2.25
N LYS A 120 17.47 13.76 -3.53
CA LYS A 120 17.22 12.37 -3.92
C LYS A 120 18.26 11.40 -3.38
N LYS A 121 19.50 11.84 -3.27
CA LYS A 121 20.61 11.06 -2.72
C LYS A 121 20.37 10.69 -1.25
N ASP A 122 19.85 11.61 -0.45
CA ASP A 122 19.56 11.38 0.98
C ASP A 122 18.49 10.31 1.13
N VAL A 123 17.42 10.42 0.34
CA VAL A 123 16.34 9.41 0.29
C VAL A 123 16.90 8.04 -0.10
N LEU A 124 17.71 7.98 -1.16
CA LEU A 124 18.28 6.72 -1.65
C LEU A 124 19.19 6.06 -0.60
N VAL A 125 20.09 6.82 0.02
CA VAL A 125 20.99 6.32 1.07
C VAL A 125 20.19 5.81 2.28
N HIS A 126 19.14 6.53 2.66
CA HIS A 126 18.25 6.09 3.75
C HIS A 126 17.53 4.78 3.42
N CYS A 127 16.96 4.67 2.22
CA CYS A 127 16.28 3.46 1.78
C CYS A 127 17.24 2.25 1.70
N ILE A 128 18.45 2.42 1.18
CA ILE A 128 19.46 1.33 1.10
C ILE A 128 19.82 0.80 2.49
N LYS A 129 19.81 1.64 3.53
CA LYS A 129 20.13 1.23 4.90
C LYS A 129 18.98 0.50 5.62
N ASN A 130 17.74 0.74 5.21
CA ASN A 130 16.56 0.34 5.97
C ASN A 130 15.61 -0.61 5.21
N LEU A 131 15.85 -0.87 3.94
CA LEU A 131 15.02 -1.74 3.10
C LEU A 131 15.88 -2.80 2.40
N GLU A 132 15.26 -3.95 2.12
CA GLU A 132 15.85 -4.94 1.24
C GLU A 132 16.02 -4.36 -0.18
N ARG A 133 17.03 -4.85 -0.89
CA ARG A 133 17.47 -4.31 -2.18
C ARG A 133 16.35 -4.15 -3.20
N TYR A 134 15.44 -5.11 -3.29
CA TYR A 134 14.33 -5.09 -4.25
C TYR A 134 13.21 -4.08 -3.88
N LYS A 135 13.17 -3.62 -2.63
CA LYS A 135 12.24 -2.59 -2.13
C LYS A 135 12.77 -1.16 -2.30
N VAL A 136 14.07 -1.01 -2.56
CA VAL A 136 14.69 0.32 -2.70
C VAL A 136 14.12 1.03 -3.94
N PRO A 137 13.62 2.27 -3.80
CA PRO A 137 13.09 3.02 -4.92
C PRO A 137 14.13 3.24 -6.02
N GLN A 138 13.80 2.91 -7.26
CA GLN A 138 14.65 3.20 -8.42
C GLN A 138 14.39 4.61 -8.98
N ILE A 139 13.18 5.14 -8.74
CA ILE A 139 12.83 6.48 -9.17
C ILE A 139 12.30 7.26 -7.97
N ILE A 140 12.88 8.44 -7.78
CA ILE A 140 12.49 9.39 -6.73
C ILE A 140 12.09 10.69 -7.41
N GLU A 141 10.87 11.16 -7.14
CA GLU A 141 10.34 12.40 -7.66
C GLU A 141 9.84 13.29 -6.51
N PHE A 142 10.25 14.55 -6.51
CA PHE A 142 9.71 15.53 -5.58
C PHE A 142 8.52 16.24 -6.24
N VAL A 143 7.46 16.40 -5.46
CA VAL A 143 6.22 17.05 -5.88
C VAL A 143 5.87 18.18 -4.91
N ASP A 144 5.19 19.19 -5.41
CA ASP A 144 4.73 20.32 -4.59
C ASP A 144 3.49 19.94 -3.77
N ASP A 145 2.58 19.15 -4.35
CA ASP A 145 1.37 18.65 -3.70
C ASP A 145 0.87 17.36 -4.39
N PHE A 146 0.00 16.62 -3.69
CA PHE A 146 -0.65 15.42 -4.19
C PHE A 146 -2.10 15.69 -4.64
N PRO A 147 -2.56 15.04 -5.73
CA PRO A 147 -3.98 15.08 -6.10
C PRO A 147 -4.81 14.40 -5.00
N ARG A 148 -5.82 15.12 -4.49
CA ARG A 148 -6.66 14.67 -3.38
C ARG A 148 -8.13 14.55 -3.76
N THR A 149 -8.84 13.71 -3.03
CA THR A 149 -10.31 13.71 -3.03
C THR A 149 -10.82 14.90 -2.21
N ASP A 150 -12.13 15.19 -2.30
CA ASP A 150 -12.80 16.23 -1.49
C ASP A 150 -12.68 15.96 0.03
N TYR A 151 -12.39 14.74 0.42
CA TYR A 151 -12.16 14.31 1.81
C TYR A 151 -10.67 14.25 2.18
N GLY A 152 -9.77 14.81 1.36
CA GLY A 152 -8.34 14.92 1.63
C GLY A 152 -7.50 13.65 1.36
N LYS A 153 -8.10 12.53 0.90
CA LYS A 153 -7.34 11.31 0.55
C LYS A 153 -6.58 11.48 -0.77
N ILE A 154 -5.34 11.04 -0.82
CA ILE A 154 -4.53 11.06 -2.05
C ILE A 154 -5.11 10.09 -3.09
N LYS A 155 -5.27 10.58 -4.32
CA LYS A 155 -5.72 9.80 -5.48
C LYS A 155 -4.53 9.07 -6.10
N ARG A 156 -4.09 7.95 -5.51
CA ARG A 156 -2.94 7.15 -5.97
C ARG A 156 -3.03 6.77 -7.46
N PHE A 157 -4.23 6.51 -7.99
CA PHE A 157 -4.44 6.14 -9.38
C PHE A 157 -4.03 7.23 -10.38
N MET A 158 -3.97 8.50 -9.95
CA MET A 158 -3.51 9.62 -10.77
C MET A 158 -1.97 9.75 -10.83
N LEU A 159 -1.25 8.95 -10.03
CA LEU A 159 0.22 8.93 -10.00
C LEU A 159 0.81 7.77 -10.81
N ARG A 160 -0.04 6.86 -11.31
CA ARG A 160 0.33 5.68 -12.11
C ARG A 160 0.49 5.98 -13.58
#